data_9e7ba5e9e685a1a61c882936141124c7
#
_entry.id   9e7ba5e9e685a1a61c882936141124c7
#
_cell.length_a   1.000
_cell.length_b   1.000
_cell.length_c   1.000
_cell.angle_alpha   90.00
_cell.angle_beta   90.00
_cell.angle_gamma   90.00
#
_symmetry.space_group_name_H-M   'P 1'
#
loop_
_entity.id
_entity.type
_entity.pdbx_description
1 polymer ?
#
loop_
_entity_poly.entity_id
_entity_poly.type
_entity_poly.pdbx_seq_one_letter_code
_entity_poly.pdbx_strand_id
1 'polypeptide(L)'
;LYSPANGEIYCGLVDYLTDWAEEKGYDYVLDEDSYYGHPQETNDLITPEGVVGFVKSLGLSVSVRDYQYQAIYECLKYNRRLLLSPTASGKSLMIYSLVRYHVNANRNVLIVVPTTSLVEQMYKDFKEYGWNVGHYCHKLYAGAEKYTEHEVVISTWQSIYKEPKKFFDKFDAVI
;
A
#
# COMPACT_ATOMS: atom_id res chain seq x y z
N LEU A 1 19.67 8.38 -2.54
CA LEU A 1 19.25 7.00 -2.72
C LEU A 1 20.28 6.00 -2.17
N TYR A 2 21.57 6.30 -2.30
CA TYR A 2 22.68 5.54 -1.72
C TYR A 2 23.35 6.37 -0.65
N SER A 3 23.60 5.77 0.53
CA SER A 3 24.33 6.41 1.62
C SER A 3 25.80 5.97 1.59
N PRO A 4 26.72 6.85 1.15
CA PRO A 4 28.15 6.49 1.11
C PRO A 4 28.76 6.32 2.50
N ALA A 5 28.10 6.83 3.54
CA ALA A 5 28.61 6.75 4.91
C ALA A 5 28.51 5.33 5.52
N ASN A 6 27.51 4.56 5.14
CA ASN A 6 27.23 3.22 5.66
C ASN A 6 27.07 2.15 4.57
N GLY A 7 27.15 2.52 3.30
CA GLY A 7 26.98 1.61 2.18
C GLY A 7 25.55 1.14 1.95
N GLU A 8 24.55 1.79 2.54
CA GLU A 8 23.16 1.37 2.45
C GLU A 8 22.46 1.90 1.20
N ILE A 9 21.59 1.09 0.64
CA ILE A 9 20.67 1.43 -0.44
C ILE A 9 19.28 0.92 -0.10
N TYR A 10 18.24 1.60 -0.56
CA TYR A 10 16.88 1.10 -0.41
C TYR A 10 16.71 -0.21 -1.18
N CYS A 11 16.17 -1.24 -0.52
CA CYS A 11 16.02 -2.58 -1.09
C CYS A 11 15.24 -2.60 -2.42
N GLY A 12 14.29 -1.68 -2.65
CA GLY A 12 13.58 -1.55 -3.92
C GLY A 12 14.44 -1.04 -5.09
N LEU A 13 15.72 -0.74 -4.87
CA LEU A 13 16.67 -0.32 -5.90
C LEU A 13 17.72 -1.39 -6.20
N VAL A 14 17.62 -2.58 -5.60
CA VAL A 14 18.60 -3.67 -5.80
C VAL A 14 18.64 -4.08 -7.26
N ASP A 15 17.49 -4.28 -7.92
CA ASP A 15 17.43 -4.66 -9.32
C ASP A 15 18.12 -3.63 -10.24
N TYR A 16 17.93 -2.33 -9.98
CA TYR A 16 18.65 -1.29 -10.73
C TYR A 16 20.16 -1.34 -10.51
N LEU A 17 20.61 -1.74 -9.32
CA LEU A 17 22.04 -1.86 -9.02
C LEU A 17 22.64 -3.07 -9.70
N THR A 18 21.96 -4.21 -9.70
CA THR A 18 22.40 -5.43 -10.37
C THR A 18 22.45 -5.25 -11.89
N ASP A 19 21.39 -4.69 -12.48
CA ASP A 19 21.35 -4.37 -13.92
C ASP A 19 22.51 -3.44 -14.31
N TRP A 20 22.77 -2.40 -13.50
CA TRP A 20 23.90 -1.51 -13.73
C TRP A 20 25.25 -2.23 -13.63
N ALA A 21 25.41 -3.12 -12.63
CA ALA A 21 26.64 -3.89 -12.46
C ALA A 21 26.90 -4.80 -13.66
N GLU A 22 25.88 -5.50 -14.16
CA GLU A 22 25.94 -6.34 -15.35
C GLU A 22 26.31 -5.52 -16.60
N GLU A 23 25.65 -4.37 -16.80
CA GLU A 23 25.94 -3.47 -17.93
C GLU A 23 27.42 -2.99 -17.93
N LYS A 24 27.99 -2.79 -16.74
CA LYS A 24 29.36 -2.31 -16.56
C LYS A 24 30.41 -3.45 -16.43
N GLY A 25 29.97 -4.69 -16.40
CA GLY A 25 30.82 -5.86 -16.25
C GLY A 25 31.42 -6.00 -14.85
N TYR A 26 30.72 -5.54 -13.82
CA TYR A 26 31.11 -5.77 -12.43
C TYR A 26 30.49 -7.07 -11.90
N ASP A 27 31.32 -7.87 -11.24
CA ASP A 27 30.84 -9.03 -10.50
C ASP A 27 30.14 -8.56 -9.20
N TYR A 28 29.04 -9.22 -8.86
CA TYR A 28 28.35 -9.02 -7.59
C TYR A 28 27.84 -10.35 -7.04
N VAL A 29 27.60 -10.38 -5.74
CA VAL A 29 26.98 -11.51 -5.05
C VAL A 29 25.84 -10.96 -4.20
N LEU A 30 24.66 -11.53 -4.37
CA LEU A 30 23.54 -11.29 -3.46
C LEU A 30 23.57 -12.37 -2.37
N ASP A 31 23.45 -11.95 -1.13
CA ASP A 31 23.37 -12.86 0.01
C ASP A 31 21.98 -13.53 0.01
N GLU A 32 21.95 -14.84 -0.24
CA GLU A 32 20.71 -15.62 -0.35
C GLU A 32 19.90 -15.67 0.96
N ASP A 33 20.59 -15.52 2.10
CA ASP A 33 19.96 -15.51 3.43
C ASP A 33 19.38 -14.14 3.81
N SER A 34 19.66 -13.10 3.00
CA SER A 34 19.20 -11.74 3.26
C SER A 34 17.94 -11.38 2.49
N TYR A 35 16.98 -10.78 3.18
CA TYR A 35 15.77 -10.28 2.57
C TYR A 35 16.02 -8.93 1.90
N TYR A 36 16.25 -8.93 0.60
CA TYR A 36 16.41 -7.71 -0.21
C TYR A 36 15.08 -7.11 -0.68
N GLY A 37 14.00 -7.50 -0.03
CA GLY A 37 12.67 -7.05 -0.41
C GLY A 37 12.28 -7.56 -1.78
N HIS A 38 12.52 -8.84 -2.04
CA HIS A 38 12.11 -9.49 -3.27
C HIS A 38 10.66 -9.09 -3.60
N PRO A 39 10.43 -8.40 -4.71
CA PRO A 39 9.07 -7.97 -5.09
C PRO A 39 8.16 -9.17 -5.39
N GLN A 40 8.69 -10.36 -5.33
CA GLN A 40 8.10 -11.60 -5.82
C GLN A 40 7.65 -12.58 -4.73
N GLU A 41 7.64 -12.22 -3.46
CA GLU A 41 6.89 -13.01 -2.51
C GLU A 41 5.42 -13.00 -2.92
N THR A 42 4.97 -14.12 -3.45
CA THR A 42 3.59 -14.30 -3.86
C THR A 42 2.79 -14.92 -2.72
N ASN A 43 1.62 -14.38 -2.48
CA ASN A 43 0.66 -15.04 -1.61
C ASN A 43 -0.16 -16.04 -2.45
N ASP A 44 0.22 -17.32 -2.40
CA ASP A 44 -0.42 -18.37 -3.20
C ASP A 44 -1.85 -18.72 -2.76
N LEU A 45 -2.27 -18.23 -1.61
CA LEU A 45 -3.66 -18.34 -1.16
C LEU A 45 -4.60 -17.37 -1.87
N ILE A 46 -4.05 -16.34 -2.54
CA ILE A 46 -4.84 -15.36 -3.29
C ILE A 46 -5.13 -15.90 -4.68
N THR A 47 -6.40 -16.09 -4.97
CA THR A 47 -6.90 -16.49 -6.30
C THR A 47 -7.83 -15.43 -6.89
N PRO A 48 -7.95 -15.33 -8.22
CA PRO A 48 -8.88 -14.39 -8.85
C PRO A 48 -10.33 -14.56 -8.37
N GLU A 49 -10.79 -15.79 -8.24
CA GLU A 49 -12.14 -16.12 -7.78
C GLU A 49 -12.35 -15.70 -6.32
N GLY A 50 -11.33 -15.92 -5.47
CA GLY A 50 -11.34 -15.49 -4.08
C GLY A 50 -11.45 -13.99 -3.94
N VAL A 51 -10.73 -13.22 -4.78
CA VAL A 51 -10.81 -11.75 -4.82
C VAL A 51 -12.19 -11.29 -5.27
N VAL A 52 -12.75 -11.89 -6.31
CA VAL A 52 -14.11 -11.58 -6.77
C VAL A 52 -15.14 -11.86 -5.65
N GLY A 53 -15.04 -13.00 -4.99
CA GLY A 53 -15.89 -13.35 -3.85
C GLY A 53 -15.79 -12.35 -2.71
N PHE A 54 -14.55 -12.00 -2.33
CA PHE A 54 -14.28 -11.01 -1.30
C PHE A 54 -14.86 -9.64 -1.63
N VAL A 55 -14.58 -9.10 -2.81
CA VAL A 55 -15.07 -7.76 -3.21
C VAL A 55 -16.60 -7.73 -3.27
N LYS A 56 -17.25 -8.79 -3.75
CA LYS A 56 -18.71 -8.92 -3.71
C LYS A 56 -19.26 -8.93 -2.27
N SER A 57 -18.55 -9.55 -1.34
CA SER A 57 -18.96 -9.58 0.08
C SER A 57 -18.92 -8.21 0.77
N LEU A 58 -18.23 -7.23 0.19
CA LEU A 58 -18.20 -5.85 0.71
C LEU A 58 -19.54 -5.12 0.54
N GLY A 59 -20.48 -5.65 -0.27
CA GLY A 59 -21.81 -5.07 -0.45
C GLY A 59 -21.81 -3.68 -1.11
N LEU A 60 -20.87 -3.45 -2.02
CA LEU A 60 -20.71 -2.15 -2.69
C LEU A 60 -21.97 -1.79 -3.52
N SER A 61 -22.39 -0.53 -3.43
CA SER A 61 -23.50 0.00 -4.23
C SER A 61 -23.15 0.26 -5.69
N VAL A 62 -21.86 0.15 -6.04
CA VAL A 62 -21.33 0.37 -7.38
C VAL A 62 -20.83 -0.92 -8.01
N SER A 63 -20.98 -1.04 -9.33
CA SER A 63 -20.47 -2.19 -10.08
C SER A 63 -18.94 -2.09 -10.19
N VAL A 64 -18.26 -3.15 -9.79
CA VAL A 64 -16.80 -3.27 -9.94
C VAL A 64 -16.50 -3.81 -11.33
N ARG A 65 -15.54 -3.22 -12.03
CA ARG A 65 -15.15 -3.57 -13.39
C ARG A 65 -14.03 -4.62 -13.39
N ASP A 66 -13.91 -5.38 -14.46
CA ASP A 66 -12.96 -6.49 -14.57
C ASP A 66 -11.51 -6.06 -14.28
N TYR A 67 -11.07 -4.93 -14.84
CA TYR A 67 -9.73 -4.41 -14.58
C TYR A 67 -9.49 -4.00 -13.13
N GLN A 68 -10.55 -3.62 -12.38
CA GLN A 68 -10.44 -3.31 -10.95
C GLN A 68 -10.25 -4.59 -10.13
N TYR A 69 -10.97 -5.66 -10.46
CA TYR A 69 -10.73 -6.98 -9.87
C TYR A 69 -9.30 -7.44 -10.12
N GLN A 70 -8.81 -7.30 -11.37
CA GLN A 70 -7.45 -7.66 -11.72
C GLN A 70 -6.42 -6.84 -10.91
N ALA A 71 -6.62 -5.53 -10.80
CA ALA A 71 -5.74 -4.66 -10.03
C ALA A 71 -5.69 -5.02 -8.53
N ILE A 72 -6.85 -5.31 -7.94
CA ILE A 72 -6.94 -5.76 -6.54
C ILE A 72 -6.22 -7.11 -6.38
N TYR A 73 -6.46 -8.07 -7.30
CA TYR A 73 -5.78 -9.35 -7.29
C TYR A 73 -4.26 -9.20 -7.34
N GLU A 74 -3.73 -8.41 -8.26
CA GLU A 74 -2.30 -8.15 -8.40
C GLU A 74 -1.68 -7.58 -7.10
N CYS A 75 -2.37 -6.62 -6.47
CA CYS A 75 -1.89 -6.04 -5.23
C CYS A 75 -1.93 -7.00 -4.03
N LEU A 76 -2.91 -7.90 -3.98
CA LEU A 76 -3.03 -8.89 -2.89
C LEU A 76 -2.13 -10.10 -3.11
N LYS A 77 -1.92 -10.49 -4.37
CA LYS A 77 -1.07 -11.61 -4.77
C LYS A 77 0.40 -11.32 -4.53
N TYR A 78 0.82 -10.10 -4.84
CA TYR A 78 2.21 -9.70 -4.77
C TYR A 78 2.44 -8.67 -3.65
N ASN A 79 3.50 -8.84 -2.91
CA ASN A 79 3.82 -8.02 -1.74
C ASN A 79 4.09 -6.54 -2.09
N ARG A 80 4.59 -6.27 -3.30
CA ARG A 80 4.85 -4.92 -3.81
C ARG A 80 4.38 -4.78 -5.24
N ARG A 81 3.55 -3.75 -5.50
CA ARG A 81 3.04 -3.47 -6.84
C ARG A 81 2.90 -1.97 -7.07
N LEU A 82 3.27 -1.55 -8.26
CA LEU A 82 2.94 -0.23 -8.80
C LEU A 82 1.80 -0.38 -9.80
N LEU A 83 0.66 0.25 -9.48
CA LEU A 83 -0.48 0.30 -10.41
C LEU A 83 -0.52 1.64 -11.12
N LEU A 84 -0.36 1.62 -12.43
CA LEU A 84 -0.59 2.78 -13.29
C LEU A 84 -2.06 2.79 -13.71
N SER A 85 -2.79 3.78 -13.23
CA SER A 85 -4.23 3.85 -13.44
C SER A 85 -4.64 5.30 -13.79
N PRO A 86 -5.37 5.53 -14.89
CA PRO A 86 -5.75 6.86 -15.32
C PRO A 86 -6.73 7.53 -14.34
N THR A 87 -6.94 8.83 -14.51
CA THR A 87 -7.99 9.55 -13.77
C THR A 87 -9.36 8.92 -14.07
N ALA A 88 -10.25 8.92 -13.08
CA ALA A 88 -11.59 8.34 -13.14
C ALA A 88 -11.66 6.80 -13.35
N SER A 89 -10.56 6.08 -13.18
CA SER A 89 -10.55 4.61 -13.23
C SER A 89 -11.11 3.93 -11.96
N GLY A 90 -11.50 4.70 -10.94
CA GLY A 90 -11.98 4.18 -9.66
C GLY A 90 -10.88 3.72 -8.72
N LYS A 91 -9.76 4.43 -8.68
CA LYS A 91 -8.64 4.17 -7.75
C LYS A 91 -9.10 4.07 -6.30
N SER A 92 -9.98 4.98 -5.85
CA SER A 92 -10.51 4.96 -4.48
C SER A 92 -11.20 3.64 -4.15
N LEU A 93 -11.93 3.05 -5.09
CA LEU A 93 -12.60 1.76 -4.91
C LEU A 93 -11.61 0.61 -4.78
N MET A 94 -10.56 0.60 -5.60
CA MET A 94 -9.50 -0.40 -5.51
C MET A 94 -8.77 -0.29 -4.17
N ILE A 95 -8.37 0.93 -3.77
CA ILE A 95 -7.74 1.20 -2.47
C ILE A 95 -8.66 0.78 -1.33
N TYR A 96 -9.95 1.16 -1.38
CA TYR A 96 -10.94 0.73 -0.40
C TYR A 96 -10.98 -0.80 -0.23
N SER A 97 -11.01 -1.53 -1.33
CA SER A 97 -11.04 -2.99 -1.30
C SER A 97 -9.78 -3.59 -0.67
N LEU A 98 -8.60 -3.05 -0.99
CA LEU A 98 -7.34 -3.46 -0.37
C LEU A 98 -7.32 -3.18 1.13
N VAL A 99 -7.75 -1.99 1.55
CA VAL A 99 -7.85 -1.61 2.97
C VAL A 99 -8.79 -2.56 3.71
N ARG A 100 -9.98 -2.83 3.17
CA ARG A 100 -10.95 -3.74 3.77
C ARG A 100 -10.41 -5.17 3.90
N TYR A 101 -9.61 -5.61 2.92
CA TYR A 101 -8.95 -6.91 2.98
C TYR A 101 -7.99 -7.00 4.18
N HIS A 102 -7.14 -6.00 4.35
CA HIS A 102 -6.18 -5.97 5.45
C HIS A 102 -6.87 -5.83 6.81
N VAL A 103 -7.83 -4.92 6.95
CA VAL A 103 -8.58 -4.72 8.20
C VAL A 103 -9.35 -5.98 8.60
N ASN A 104 -9.97 -6.68 7.64
CA ASN A 104 -10.64 -7.96 7.92
C ASN A 104 -9.66 -9.06 8.38
N ALA A 105 -8.37 -8.91 8.09
CA ALA A 105 -7.30 -9.79 8.58
C ALA A 105 -6.62 -9.24 9.86
N ASN A 106 -7.24 -8.28 10.56
CA ASN A 106 -6.71 -7.60 11.75
C ASN A 106 -5.34 -6.96 11.52
N ARG A 107 -5.15 -6.31 10.36
CA ARG A 107 -3.93 -5.62 9.97
C ARG A 107 -4.14 -4.13 9.87
N ASN A 108 -3.15 -3.37 10.34
CA ASN A 108 -3.15 -1.92 10.26
C ASN A 108 -2.67 -1.42 8.90
N VAL A 109 -3.32 -0.39 8.39
CA VAL A 109 -3.05 0.15 7.05
C VAL A 109 -2.71 1.64 7.11
N LEU A 110 -1.63 2.03 6.45
CA LEU A 110 -1.29 3.42 6.19
C LEU A 110 -1.57 3.76 4.73
N ILE A 111 -2.42 4.75 4.49
CA ILE A 111 -2.66 5.31 3.16
C ILE A 111 -1.94 6.65 3.06
N VAL A 112 -1.07 6.80 2.05
CA VAL A 112 -0.29 8.02 1.86
C VAL A 112 -0.73 8.71 0.58
N VAL A 113 -1.22 9.93 0.71
CA VAL A 113 -1.70 10.75 -0.41
C VAL A 113 -0.95 12.08 -0.51
N PRO A 114 -0.89 12.71 -1.69
CA PRO A 114 -0.14 13.95 -1.90
C PRO A 114 -0.70 15.16 -1.16
N THR A 115 -2.02 15.26 -0.97
CA THR A 115 -2.68 16.47 -0.47
C THR A 115 -3.74 16.19 0.59
N THR A 116 -4.01 17.19 1.43
CA THR A 116 -5.10 17.12 2.43
C THR A 116 -6.47 16.95 1.79
N SER A 117 -6.69 17.55 0.61
CA SER A 117 -7.94 17.37 -0.14
C SER A 117 -8.18 15.90 -0.52
N LEU A 118 -7.10 15.16 -0.85
CA LEU A 118 -7.20 13.73 -1.13
C LEU A 118 -7.42 12.89 0.13
N VAL A 119 -6.93 13.31 1.29
CA VAL A 119 -7.27 12.68 2.58
C VAL A 119 -8.77 12.78 2.83
N GLU A 120 -9.34 13.98 2.68
CA GLU A 120 -10.79 14.20 2.86
C GLU A 120 -11.62 13.45 1.83
N GLN A 121 -11.21 13.47 0.56
CA GLN A 121 -11.89 12.74 -0.51
C GLN A 121 -11.88 11.23 -0.23
N MET A 122 -10.73 10.64 0.10
CA MET A 122 -10.61 9.21 0.40
C MET A 122 -11.53 8.81 1.56
N TYR A 123 -11.52 9.59 2.64
CA TYR A 123 -12.38 9.36 3.80
C TYR A 123 -13.86 9.43 3.42
N LYS A 124 -14.25 10.41 2.59
CA LYS A 124 -15.62 10.56 2.09
C LYS A 124 -16.01 9.38 1.18
N ASP A 125 -15.15 9.02 0.22
CA ASP A 125 -15.38 7.90 -0.69
C ASP A 125 -15.62 6.59 0.09
N PHE A 126 -14.82 6.31 1.11
CA PHE A 126 -14.96 5.11 1.96
C PHE A 126 -16.29 5.11 2.72
N LYS A 127 -16.73 6.29 3.19
CA LYS A 127 -18.05 6.43 3.82
C LYS A 127 -19.19 6.18 2.82
N GLU A 128 -19.05 6.67 1.59
CA GLU A 128 -20.04 6.47 0.52
C GLU A 128 -20.11 5.00 0.07
N TYR A 129 -19.01 4.23 0.21
CA TYR A 129 -18.99 2.77 0.01
C TYR A 129 -19.62 1.99 1.18
N GLY A 130 -20.21 2.67 2.16
CA GLY A 130 -20.98 2.07 3.26
C GLY A 130 -20.16 1.67 4.48
N TRP A 131 -18.91 2.14 4.61
CA TRP A 131 -18.06 1.79 5.75
C TRP A 131 -18.21 2.76 6.93
N ASN A 132 -18.11 2.24 8.14
CA ASN A 132 -18.07 3.06 9.36
C ASN A 132 -16.69 3.68 9.56
N VAL A 133 -16.34 4.64 8.68
CA VAL A 133 -15.01 5.29 8.68
C VAL A 133 -14.68 5.97 10.00
N GLY A 134 -15.67 6.43 10.76
CA GLY A 134 -15.44 7.05 12.08
C GLY A 134 -14.90 6.07 13.12
N HIS A 135 -15.11 4.77 12.93
CA HIS A 135 -14.60 3.73 13.81
C HIS A 135 -13.23 3.22 13.36
N TYR A 136 -12.99 3.12 12.06
CA TYR A 136 -11.82 2.46 11.51
C TYR A 136 -10.72 3.41 11.04
N CYS A 137 -11.06 4.64 10.65
CA CYS A 137 -10.14 5.52 9.92
C CYS A 137 -9.81 6.79 10.69
N HIS A 138 -8.53 7.08 10.80
CA HIS A 138 -7.99 8.34 11.30
C HIS A 138 -7.39 9.17 10.16
N LYS A 139 -7.72 10.47 10.12
CA LYS A 139 -7.16 11.43 9.18
C LYS A 139 -5.98 12.14 9.83
N LEU A 140 -4.78 11.98 9.24
CA LEU A 140 -3.56 12.56 9.76
C LEU A 140 -2.98 13.61 8.81
N TYR A 141 -3.22 14.88 9.11
CA TYR A 141 -2.60 16.04 8.46
C TYR A 141 -2.47 17.22 9.45
N ALA A 142 -1.98 18.38 9.01
CA ALA A 142 -1.61 19.50 9.87
C ALA A 142 -2.62 19.77 11.00
N GLY A 143 -2.16 19.65 12.24
CA GLY A 143 -2.95 19.88 13.45
C GLY A 143 -3.73 18.68 13.99
N ALA A 144 -3.72 17.54 13.29
CA ALA A 144 -4.35 16.31 13.77
C ALA A 144 -3.46 15.58 14.80
N GLU A 145 -4.09 14.83 15.67
CA GLU A 145 -3.41 13.94 16.61
C GLU A 145 -2.64 12.84 15.84
N LYS A 146 -1.36 12.65 16.19
CA LYS A 146 -0.49 11.72 15.46
C LYS A 146 -0.62 10.26 15.88
N TYR A 147 -1.05 10.05 17.11
CA TYR A 147 -1.22 8.71 17.66
C TYR A 147 -2.70 8.35 17.72
N THR A 148 -3.02 7.18 17.22
CA THR A 148 -4.38 6.69 17.14
C THR A 148 -4.41 5.18 17.29
N GLU A 149 -5.51 4.66 17.83
CA GLU A 149 -5.81 3.23 17.90
C GLU A 149 -6.59 2.73 16.66
N HIS A 150 -6.90 3.62 15.71
CA HIS A 150 -7.60 3.21 14.50
C HIS A 150 -6.69 2.35 13.62
N GLU A 151 -7.28 1.34 13.00
CA GLU A 151 -6.57 0.39 12.13
C GLU A 151 -6.10 1.03 10.83
N VAL A 152 -6.75 2.11 10.39
CA VAL A 152 -6.42 2.79 9.15
C VAL A 152 -6.05 4.24 9.40
N VAL A 153 -4.88 4.64 8.92
CA VAL A 153 -4.45 6.03 8.92
C VAL A 153 -4.37 6.53 7.49
N ILE A 154 -5.08 7.60 7.19
CA ILE A 154 -5.01 8.30 5.89
C ILE A 154 -4.23 9.59 6.09
N SER A 155 -3.07 9.71 5.47
CA SER A 155 -2.14 10.81 5.73
C SER A 155 -1.57 11.41 4.45
N THR A 156 -1.10 12.65 4.57
CA THR A 156 -0.19 13.20 3.57
C THR A 156 1.25 12.83 3.92
N TRP A 157 2.12 12.65 2.89
CA TRP A 157 3.53 12.35 3.13
C TRP A 157 4.23 13.43 3.97
N GLN A 158 3.83 14.71 3.81
CA GLN A 158 4.38 15.84 4.57
C GLN A 158 4.11 15.74 6.07
N SER A 159 3.02 15.08 6.44
CA SER A 159 2.65 14.91 7.85
C SER A 159 3.45 13.83 8.56
N ILE A 160 4.00 12.87 7.81
CA ILE A 160 4.62 11.66 8.38
C ILE A 160 6.12 11.51 8.06
N TYR A 161 6.69 12.27 7.11
CA TYR A 161 8.08 12.05 6.66
C TYR A 161 9.16 12.24 7.75
N LYS A 162 8.83 12.94 8.83
CA LYS A 162 9.72 13.12 10.00
C LYS A 162 9.41 12.18 11.16
N GLU A 163 8.40 11.31 11.02
CA GLU A 163 8.07 10.39 12.09
C GLU A 163 9.17 9.33 12.25
N PRO A 164 9.43 8.88 13.48
CA PRO A 164 10.42 7.85 13.74
C PRO A 164 9.98 6.51 13.15
N LYS A 165 10.95 5.60 12.94
CA LYS A 165 10.67 4.24 12.43
C LYS A 165 9.53 3.56 13.19
N LYS A 166 9.49 3.70 14.53
CA LYS A 166 8.45 3.13 15.40
C LYS A 166 7.01 3.53 14.99
N PHE A 167 6.84 4.70 14.37
CA PHE A 167 5.53 5.11 13.84
C PHE A 167 5.09 4.19 12.69
N PHE A 168 6.02 3.82 11.83
CA PHE A 168 5.75 2.99 10.65
C PHE A 168 5.65 1.50 10.99
N ASP A 169 6.36 1.05 12.02
CA ASP A 169 6.41 -0.37 12.42
C ASP A 169 5.03 -0.93 12.87
N LYS A 170 4.06 -0.06 13.13
CA LYS A 170 2.69 -0.47 13.49
C LYS A 170 1.81 -0.83 12.30
N PHE A 171 2.23 -0.52 11.08
CA PHE A 171 1.44 -0.77 9.89
C PHE A 171 1.93 -2.02 9.16
N ASP A 172 0.99 -2.89 8.84
CA ASP A 172 1.23 -4.14 8.09
C ASP A 172 1.17 -3.91 6.58
N ALA A 173 0.48 -2.85 6.15
CA ALA A 173 0.38 -2.48 4.74
C ALA A 173 0.47 -0.96 4.55
N VAL A 174 1.10 -0.53 3.47
CA VAL A 174 1.18 0.87 3.03
C VAL A 174 0.68 0.96 1.58
N ILE A 175 -0.23 1.90 1.33
CA ILE A 175 -0.85 2.15 0.02
C ILE A 175 -0.66 3.61 -0.38
#